data_ff57e08190aa901ee43765afac0b5848
#
_entry.id   ff57e08190aa901ee43765afac0b5848
#
_cell.length_a   1.000
_cell.length_b   1.000
_cell.length_c   1.000
_cell.angle_alpha   90.00
_cell.angle_beta   90.00
_cell.angle_gamma   90.00
#
_symmetry.space_group_name_H-M   'P 1'
#
loop_
_entity.id
_entity.type
_entity.pdbx_description
1 polymer ?
#
loop_
_entity_poly.entity_id
_entity_poly.type
_entity_poly.pdbx_seq_one_letter_code
_entity_poly.pdbx_strand_id
1 'polypeptide(L)'
;LRAWYGRLVAIKRAFPALQSTNVEDALLEPQVRGLIAYNRWAGDDSVTVVVNTSDRELTARVRTRFAGKLVELVDLLQGEEFEGDPRDLTIRMPPRTARVLVPKAYELHGRYERGEVDSPRR
;
A
#
# COMPACT_ATOMS: atom_id res chain seq x y z
N LEU A 1 5.10 12.30 -13.25
CA LEU A 1 6.01 11.19 -12.94
C LEU A 1 7.00 11.52 -11.86
N ARG A 2 7.57 12.73 -11.90
CA ARG A 2 8.53 13.14 -10.89
C ARG A 2 7.89 13.19 -9.50
N ALA A 3 6.70 13.75 -9.42
CA ALA A 3 6.00 13.82 -8.13
C ALA A 3 5.70 12.43 -7.60
N TRP A 4 5.31 11.53 -8.50
CA TRP A 4 5.01 10.16 -8.10
C TRP A 4 6.26 9.45 -7.58
N TYR A 5 7.38 9.65 -8.27
CA TYR A 5 8.63 9.04 -7.85
C TYR A 5 9.08 9.59 -6.49
N GLY A 6 8.93 10.90 -6.30
CA GLY A 6 9.26 11.51 -5.02
C GLY A 6 8.40 10.96 -3.88
N ARG A 7 7.14 10.67 -4.16
CA ARG A 7 6.27 10.05 -3.17
C ARG A 7 6.79 8.68 -2.74
N LEU A 8 7.23 7.88 -3.72
CA LEU A 8 7.76 6.56 -3.41
C LEU A 8 9.01 6.64 -2.53
N VAL A 9 9.90 7.58 -2.82
CA VAL A 9 11.11 7.76 -2.04
C VAL A 9 10.77 8.17 -0.61
N ALA A 10 9.87 9.12 -0.46
CA ALA A 10 9.46 9.59 0.87
C ALA A 10 8.81 8.47 1.68
N ILE A 11 7.95 7.70 1.04
CA ILE A 11 7.27 6.58 1.70
C ILE A 11 8.28 5.53 2.13
N LYS A 12 9.21 5.20 1.25
CA LYS A 12 10.23 4.20 1.55
C LYS A 12 11.06 4.60 2.76
N ARG A 13 11.36 5.89 2.90
CA ARG A 13 12.11 6.38 4.06
C ARG A 13 11.30 6.35 5.34
N ALA A 14 10.01 6.58 5.24
CA ALA A 14 9.13 6.64 6.40
C ALA A 14 8.81 5.26 6.98
N PHE A 15 8.90 4.21 6.17
CA PHE A 15 8.46 2.88 6.58
C PHE A 15 9.59 1.87 6.42
N PRO A 16 10.17 1.41 7.52
CA PRO A 16 11.25 0.41 7.46
C PRO A 16 10.89 -0.83 6.67
N ALA A 17 9.60 -1.21 6.65
CA ALA A 17 9.16 -2.39 5.91
C ALA A 17 9.51 -2.29 4.43
N LEU A 18 9.49 -1.10 3.85
CA LEU A 18 9.80 -0.92 2.42
C LEU A 18 11.29 -0.99 2.14
N GLN A 19 12.12 -0.93 3.17
CA GLN A 19 13.56 -1.06 3.02
C GLN A 19 14.03 -2.48 3.31
N SER A 20 13.11 -3.33 3.73
CA SER A 20 13.41 -4.72 4.07
C SER A 20 13.43 -5.58 2.82
N THR A 21 14.16 -6.70 2.88
CA THR A 21 14.11 -7.72 1.84
C THR A 21 13.01 -8.74 2.09
N ASN A 22 12.30 -8.65 3.21
CA ASN A 22 11.19 -9.55 3.49
C ASN A 22 10.01 -9.20 2.61
N VAL A 23 9.61 -10.12 1.75
CA VAL A 23 8.53 -9.87 0.80
C VAL A 23 7.78 -11.16 0.54
N GLU A 24 6.46 -11.07 0.37
CA GLU A 24 5.64 -12.21 0.01
C GLU A 24 4.52 -11.73 -0.91
N ASP A 25 4.05 -12.64 -1.78
CA ASP A 25 2.92 -12.36 -2.66
C ASP A 25 1.66 -12.18 -1.82
N ALA A 26 0.88 -11.15 -2.13
CA ALA A 26 -0.33 -10.83 -1.37
C ALA A 26 -1.61 -11.14 -2.13
N LEU A 27 -1.54 -11.47 -3.44
CA LEU A 27 -2.74 -11.72 -4.23
C LEU A 27 -3.39 -13.04 -3.85
N LEU A 28 -4.70 -13.00 -3.61
CA LEU A 28 -5.49 -14.22 -3.40
C LEU A 28 -5.89 -14.86 -4.71
N GLU A 29 -5.86 -14.08 -5.80
CA GLU A 29 -6.17 -14.57 -7.14
C GLU A 29 -5.02 -14.19 -8.08
N PRO A 30 -3.90 -14.91 -7.99
CA PRO A 30 -2.68 -14.49 -8.69
C PRO A 30 -2.77 -14.59 -10.21
N GLN A 31 -3.77 -15.27 -10.74
CA GLN A 31 -3.92 -15.41 -12.19
C GLN A 31 -4.52 -14.16 -12.85
N VAL A 32 -4.91 -13.15 -12.10
CA VAL A 32 -5.45 -11.93 -12.69
C VAL A 32 -4.34 -11.16 -13.39
N ARG A 33 -4.45 -11.08 -14.71
CA ARG A 33 -3.40 -10.44 -15.51
C ARG A 33 -3.38 -8.93 -15.26
N GLY A 34 -2.20 -8.42 -15.02
CA GLY A 34 -2.00 -7.00 -14.81
C GLY A 34 -1.96 -6.58 -13.35
N LEU A 35 -2.29 -7.47 -12.44
CA LEU A 35 -2.23 -7.17 -11.01
C LEU A 35 -0.98 -7.76 -10.39
N ILE A 36 -0.35 -6.95 -9.56
CA ILE A 36 0.77 -7.36 -8.73
C ILE A 36 0.48 -6.86 -7.34
N ALA A 37 0.66 -7.71 -6.33
CA ALA A 37 0.50 -7.29 -4.96
C ALA A 37 1.48 -8.05 -4.09
N TYR A 38 2.04 -7.36 -3.11
CA TYR A 38 2.97 -8.02 -2.20
C TYR A 38 2.97 -7.30 -0.85
N ASN A 39 3.33 -8.05 0.18
CA ASN A 39 3.58 -7.50 1.51
C ASN A 39 5.07 -7.42 1.74
N ARG A 40 5.50 -6.33 2.37
CA ARG A 40 6.88 -6.20 2.86
C ARG A 40 6.81 -5.89 4.33
N TRP A 41 7.77 -6.41 5.08
CA TRP A 41 7.73 -6.18 6.53
C TRP A 41 9.14 -6.16 7.12
N ALA A 42 9.23 -5.50 8.27
CA ALA A 42 10.41 -5.45 9.09
C ALA A 42 9.93 -5.45 10.55
N GLY A 43 10.17 -6.55 11.26
CA GLY A 43 9.62 -6.70 12.60
C GLY A 43 8.10 -6.66 12.57
N ASP A 44 7.52 -5.78 13.35
CA ASP A 44 6.06 -5.61 13.40
C ASP A 44 5.52 -4.60 12.40
N ASP A 45 6.42 -3.98 11.63
CA ASP A 45 6.03 -3.00 10.64
C ASP A 45 5.77 -3.70 9.31
N SER A 46 4.65 -3.41 8.68
CA SER A 46 4.36 -4.00 7.37
C SER A 46 3.60 -3.03 6.49
N VAL A 47 3.74 -3.23 5.18
CA VAL A 47 2.99 -2.49 4.17
C VAL A 47 2.53 -3.47 3.12
N THR A 48 1.42 -3.13 2.46
CA THR A 48 0.91 -3.91 1.34
C THR A 48 0.92 -3.01 0.11
N VAL A 49 1.57 -3.47 -0.94
CA VAL A 49 1.66 -2.72 -2.20
C VAL A 49 0.85 -3.44 -3.24
N VAL A 50 -0.01 -2.71 -3.96
CA VAL A 50 -0.84 -3.26 -5.03
C VAL A 50 -0.62 -2.42 -6.27
N VAL A 51 -0.39 -3.07 -7.41
CA VAL A 51 -0.13 -2.37 -8.67
C VAL A 51 -1.01 -2.94 -9.77
N ASN A 52 -1.67 -2.07 -10.50
CA ASN A 52 -2.40 -2.44 -11.71
C ASN A 52 -1.65 -1.86 -12.90
N THR A 53 -1.03 -2.73 -13.69
CA THR A 53 -0.25 -2.31 -14.86
C THR A 53 -1.09 -2.30 -16.13
N SER A 54 -2.35 -2.68 -16.06
CA SER A 54 -3.22 -2.79 -17.22
C SER A 54 -3.89 -1.47 -17.56
N ASP A 55 -4.55 -1.45 -18.71
CA ASP A 55 -5.33 -0.29 -19.15
C ASP A 55 -6.75 -0.31 -18.62
N ARG A 56 -7.11 -1.31 -17.83
CA ARG A 56 -8.48 -1.49 -17.35
C ARG A 56 -8.51 -1.38 -15.83
N GLU A 57 -9.68 -0.99 -15.32
CA GLU A 57 -9.89 -1.07 -13.89
C GLU A 57 -9.99 -2.54 -13.51
N LEU A 58 -9.28 -2.92 -12.46
CA LEU A 58 -9.29 -4.27 -11.95
C LEU A 58 -9.59 -4.24 -10.46
N THR A 59 -10.07 -5.36 -9.93
CA THR A 59 -10.30 -5.50 -8.51
C THR A 59 -9.32 -6.54 -7.98
N ALA A 60 -8.58 -6.15 -6.97
CA ALA A 60 -7.59 -7.02 -6.35
C ALA A 60 -8.14 -7.55 -5.04
N ARG A 61 -8.00 -8.86 -4.82
CA ARG A 61 -8.25 -9.45 -3.50
C ARG A 61 -6.90 -9.79 -2.91
N VAL A 62 -6.61 -9.22 -1.75
CA VAL A 62 -5.28 -9.32 -1.17
C VAL A 62 -5.35 -9.79 0.27
N ARG A 63 -4.30 -10.50 0.67
CA ARG A 63 -4.06 -10.86 2.06
C ARG A 63 -2.95 -9.99 2.58
N THR A 64 -3.24 -9.25 3.64
CA THR A 64 -2.25 -8.38 4.27
C THR A 64 -1.66 -9.06 5.49
N ARG A 65 -0.66 -8.42 6.08
CA ARG A 65 -0.07 -8.88 7.34
C ARG A 65 -0.57 -8.07 8.53
N PHE A 66 -1.57 -7.22 8.32
CA PHE A 66 -2.10 -6.40 9.41
C PHE A 66 -2.92 -7.25 10.36
N ALA A 67 -2.89 -6.91 11.65
CA ALA A 67 -3.58 -7.65 12.68
C ALA A 67 -5.03 -7.20 12.82
N GLY A 68 -5.85 -8.05 13.44
CA GLY A 68 -7.23 -7.70 13.75
C GLY A 68 -8.24 -8.37 12.85
N LYS A 69 -9.51 -8.18 13.16
CA LYS A 69 -10.60 -8.71 12.36
C LYS A 69 -11.03 -7.74 11.27
N LEU A 70 -10.92 -6.45 11.56
CA LEU A 70 -11.19 -5.38 10.61
C LEU A 70 -10.05 -4.39 10.73
N VAL A 71 -9.60 -3.89 9.58
CA VAL A 71 -8.56 -2.86 9.56
C VAL A 71 -9.05 -1.69 8.74
N GLU A 72 -8.60 -0.51 9.15
CA GLU A 72 -8.78 0.71 8.37
C GLU A 72 -7.42 1.05 7.78
N LEU A 73 -7.38 1.16 6.46
CA LEU A 73 -6.14 1.38 5.74
C LEU A 73 -6.24 2.66 4.93
N VAL A 74 -5.10 3.24 4.64
CA VAL A 74 -5.01 4.38 3.76
C VAL A 74 -3.95 4.12 2.71
N ASP A 75 -4.23 4.57 1.48
CA ASP A 75 -3.27 4.53 0.39
C ASP A 75 -2.43 5.80 0.47
N LEU A 76 -1.15 5.64 0.72
CA LEU A 76 -0.25 6.78 0.88
C LEU A 76 0.02 7.54 -0.40
N LEU A 77 -0.22 6.91 -1.56
CA LEU A 77 0.05 7.58 -2.84
C LEU A 77 -1.10 8.49 -3.26
N GLN A 78 -2.34 8.09 -2.99
CA GLN A 78 -3.49 8.84 -3.46
C GLN A 78 -4.46 9.24 -2.36
N GLY A 79 -4.27 8.74 -1.16
CA GLY A 79 -5.08 9.15 -0.03
C GLY A 79 -6.41 8.44 0.12
N GLU A 80 -6.69 7.46 -0.71
CA GLU A 80 -7.95 6.74 -0.63
C GLU A 80 -7.94 5.80 0.58
N GLU A 81 -9.09 5.64 1.21
CA GLU A 81 -9.21 4.83 2.41
C GLU A 81 -9.95 3.54 2.12
N PHE A 82 -9.58 2.50 2.83
CA PHE A 82 -10.18 1.17 2.68
C PHE A 82 -10.43 0.57 4.06
N GLU A 83 -11.42 -0.29 4.15
CA GLU A 83 -11.74 -0.98 5.39
C GLU A 83 -12.16 -2.39 5.06
N GLY A 84 -11.75 -3.35 5.87
CA GLY A 84 -12.18 -4.73 5.69
C GLY A 84 -11.34 -5.72 6.46
N ASP A 85 -11.54 -6.99 6.13
CA ASP A 85 -10.80 -8.09 6.73
C ASP A 85 -9.37 -8.09 6.17
N PRO A 86 -8.36 -7.99 7.01
CA PRO A 86 -6.98 -7.94 6.52
C PRO A 86 -6.56 -9.21 5.77
N ARG A 87 -7.28 -10.31 5.95
CA ARG A 87 -6.94 -11.55 5.26
C ARG A 87 -7.62 -11.70 3.92
N ASP A 88 -8.59 -10.84 3.62
CA ASP A 88 -9.30 -10.88 2.34
C ASP A 88 -9.87 -9.50 2.03
N LEU A 89 -8.98 -8.59 1.66
CA LEU A 89 -9.35 -7.22 1.33
C LEU A 89 -9.61 -7.09 -0.15
N THR A 90 -10.70 -6.39 -0.49
CA THR A 90 -11.04 -6.10 -1.88
C THR A 90 -10.64 -4.67 -2.18
N ILE A 91 -9.74 -4.48 -3.14
CA ILE A 91 -9.18 -3.18 -3.48
C ILE A 91 -9.47 -2.89 -4.94
N ARG A 92 -10.17 -1.79 -5.19
CA ARG A 92 -10.41 -1.34 -6.56
C ARG A 92 -9.15 -0.64 -7.07
N MET A 93 -8.67 -1.09 -8.22
CA MET A 93 -7.44 -0.57 -8.81
C MET A 93 -7.74 0.07 -10.16
N PRO A 94 -7.77 1.39 -10.23
CA PRO A 94 -7.90 2.06 -11.53
C PRO A 94 -6.74 1.68 -12.46
N PRO A 95 -6.88 1.91 -13.77
CA PRO A 95 -5.80 1.56 -14.71
C PRO A 95 -4.48 2.24 -14.33
N ARG A 96 -3.39 1.51 -14.50
CA ARG A 96 -2.04 2.03 -14.35
C ARG A 96 -1.85 2.76 -13.01
N THR A 97 -2.31 2.14 -11.94
CA THR A 97 -2.30 2.75 -10.62
C THR A 97 -1.57 1.85 -9.64
N ALA A 98 -0.85 2.46 -8.73
CA ALA A 98 -0.22 1.76 -7.62
C ALA A 98 -0.79 2.30 -6.31
N ARG A 99 -0.87 1.43 -5.30
CA ARG A 99 -1.29 1.82 -3.96
C ARG A 99 -0.31 1.24 -2.95
N VAL A 100 -0.02 2.05 -1.93
CA VAL A 100 0.78 1.60 -0.80
C VAL A 100 -0.12 1.70 0.42
N LEU A 101 -0.54 0.56 0.93
CA LEU A 101 -1.56 0.48 1.98
C LEU A 101 -0.91 0.30 3.34
N VAL A 102 -1.28 1.16 4.27
CA VAL A 102 -0.83 1.07 5.65
C VAL A 102 -2.01 1.31 6.57
N PRO A 103 -1.94 0.89 7.85
CA PRO A 103 -3.01 1.20 8.79
C PRO A 103 -3.16 2.72 8.93
N LYS A 104 -4.40 3.16 8.97
CA LYS A 104 -4.69 4.59 9.12
C LYS A 104 -4.04 5.16 10.38
N ALA A 105 -3.88 4.34 11.41
CA ALA A 105 -3.24 4.77 12.64
C ALA A 105 -1.81 5.25 12.44
N TYR A 106 -1.10 4.73 11.44
CA TYR A 106 0.26 5.19 11.15
C TYR A 106 0.26 6.65 10.72
N GLU A 107 -0.73 7.04 9.96
CA GLU A 107 -0.87 8.44 9.54
C GLU A 107 -1.15 9.33 10.74
N LEU A 108 -2.02 8.86 11.64
CA LEU A 108 -2.35 9.61 12.84
C LEU A 108 -1.16 9.80 13.77
N HIS A 109 -0.20 8.87 13.72
CA HIS A 109 1.01 8.97 14.54
C HIS A 109 2.11 9.78 13.87
N GLY A 110 1.82 10.41 12.73
CA GLY A 110 2.77 11.30 12.09
C GLY A 110 3.92 10.63 11.38
N ARG A 111 3.83 9.34 11.11
CA ARG A 111 4.89 8.65 10.38
C ARG A 111 5.00 9.14 8.95
N TYR A 112 3.86 9.45 8.34
CA TYR A 112 3.81 9.97 6.99
C TYR A 112 2.46 10.64 6.77
N GLU A 113 2.46 11.85 6.20
CA GLU A 113 1.23 12.56 5.91
C GLU A 113 0.93 12.49 4.42
N ARG A 114 -0.32 12.12 4.10
CA ARG A 114 -0.75 12.02 2.72
C ARG A 114 -0.63 13.35 2.01
N GLY A 115 -0.18 13.29 0.76
CA GLY A 115 -0.17 14.46 -0.08
C GLY A 115 0.91 15.48 0.21
N GLU A 116 1.78 15.20 1.16
CA GLU A 116 2.84 16.12 1.53
C GLU A 116 4.22 15.62 1.15
N VAL A 117 4.26 14.79 0.15
CA VAL A 117 5.50 14.14 -0.24
C VAL A 117 6.55 15.12 -0.72
N ASP A 118 6.13 16.21 -1.34
CA ASP A 118 7.06 17.18 -1.91
C ASP A 118 7.48 18.25 -0.93
N SER A 119 6.88 18.28 0.24
CA SER A 119 7.19 19.28 1.25
C SER A 119 8.16 18.72 2.24
N PRO A 120 9.33 19.35 2.43
CA PRO A 120 10.26 18.88 3.44
C PRO A 120 9.62 18.93 4.80
N ARG A 121 9.67 17.83 5.51
CA ARG A 121 9.16 17.80 6.87
C ARG A 121 10.28 18.27 7.79
N ARG A 122 9.98 19.22 8.60
CA ARG A 122 10.99 19.78 9.51
C ARG A 122 11.13 18.93 10.74
#